data_fa1ac0a04ca77fa4aacaf5e0e4e60e2d
#
_entry.id   fa1ac0a04ca77fa4aacaf5e0e4e60e2d
#
_cell.length_a   1.000
_cell.length_b   1.000
_cell.length_c   1.000
_cell.angle_alpha   90.00
_cell.angle_beta   90.00
_cell.angle_gamma   90.00
#
_symmetry.space_group_name_H-M   'P 1'
#
loop_
_entity.id
_entity.type
_entity.pdbx_description
1 polymer ?
#
loop_
_entity_poly.entity_id
_entity_poly.type
_entity_poly.pdbx_seq_one_letter_code
_entity_poly.pdbx_strand_id
1 'polypeptide(L)'
;MRDAKIGSGLLAVFVLLLIAGIGCTNYQIPGAEPPQPQANLCEDCHTDYDKLIEVHSPDTAPPPGGCGGEAPHYEPYDRVYMGGDGYDDFKASGHYGVGCTGCHNGDNNAEEKDLAHSGDFISHPSMYFEEQCGSCHGDISDDFTTSLHNGTGQKRKVAMRAGLAGPEEFDQLPAHQIEGYTQKCAICHGTCGNCHVVRPPIAGGGLSDGHNFNKTVSMQQVCVKCHTSRGGHAYLGVAPGTKPDVHLTGSGYYCQDCHDGHELHGNGQPVDQRYEYTELPKCEDCHGEDAAHPMDPDLNYHSVHADDFQCQVCHSQDYNNCGECHIKDGHAEYGPYMDYKIALNTIPDLKDGNFALVRRTLGHPDNWVGYGEDLEYSNFAEFPTYNYTSPHNILRETSRTDVEDGASCSSNCHIRNEGGTLINSELYLWRDSLLTWELEATGAYTVDGELPSYWFDEK
;
A
#
# COMPACT_ATOMS: atom_id res chain seq x y z
N MET A 1 -29.25 76.36 7.62
CA MET A 1 -30.06 76.58 6.42
C MET A 1 -30.11 75.26 5.68
N ARG A 2 -31.19 74.59 5.88
CA ARG A 2 -32.18 74.14 4.89
C ARG A 2 -31.58 73.22 3.85
N ASP A 3 -31.89 71.95 4.00
CA ASP A 3 -32.91 71.10 3.38
C ASP A 3 -32.46 70.58 2.00
N ALA A 4 -32.45 69.30 1.75
CA ALA A 4 -33.57 68.49 1.38
C ALA A 4 -33.22 67.02 1.20
N LYS A 5 -34.10 66.18 1.68
CA LYS A 5 -34.21 64.73 1.39
C LYS A 5 -34.55 64.50 -0.06
N ILE A 6 -34.03 63.45 -0.67
CA ILE A 6 -34.80 62.59 -1.55
C ILE A 6 -34.27 61.17 -1.37
N GLY A 7 -35.18 60.26 -0.94
CA GLY A 7 -34.93 58.84 -0.88
C GLY A 7 -35.15 58.18 -2.23
N SER A 8 -34.44 57.15 -2.47
CA SER A 8 -34.79 56.18 -3.51
C SER A 8 -34.49 54.79 -2.96
N GLY A 9 -35.58 54.05 -2.72
CA GLY A 9 -35.49 52.67 -2.30
C GLY A 9 -34.91 51.81 -3.41
N LEU A 10 -33.90 51.05 -3.05
CA LEU A 10 -33.46 49.94 -3.84
C LEU A 10 -34.15 48.68 -3.32
N LEU A 11 -35.05 48.17 -4.14
CA LEU A 11 -35.73 46.90 -4.00
C LEU A 11 -34.69 45.80 -4.20
N ALA A 12 -34.23 45.17 -3.13
CA ALA A 12 -33.39 43.99 -3.20
C ALA A 12 -34.25 42.80 -3.60
N VAL A 13 -34.21 42.42 -4.85
CA VAL A 13 -34.73 41.13 -5.33
C VAL A 13 -33.77 40.05 -4.88
N PHE A 14 -34.12 39.32 -3.84
CA PHE A 14 -33.51 38.06 -3.47
C PHE A 14 -33.91 37.03 -4.53
N VAL A 15 -33.00 36.73 -5.48
CA VAL A 15 -33.09 35.54 -6.31
C VAL A 15 -32.55 34.40 -5.47
N LEU A 16 -33.44 33.63 -4.87
CA LEU A 16 -33.15 32.32 -4.33
C LEU A 16 -32.79 31.39 -5.52
N LEU A 17 -31.53 31.20 -5.79
CA LEU A 17 -31.07 30.06 -6.57
C LEU A 17 -31.21 28.80 -5.71
N LEU A 18 -32.33 28.11 -5.88
CA LEU A 18 -32.48 26.71 -5.50
C LEU A 18 -31.54 25.90 -6.42
N ILE A 19 -30.37 25.58 -5.92
CA ILE A 19 -29.56 24.49 -6.49
C ILE A 19 -30.29 23.21 -6.10
N ALA A 20 -31.18 22.75 -6.99
CA ALA A 20 -31.70 21.40 -6.92
C ALA A 20 -30.54 20.45 -7.12
N GLY A 21 -30.10 19.79 -6.06
CA GLY A 21 -29.25 18.63 -6.17
C GLY A 21 -29.97 17.65 -7.11
N ILE A 22 -29.32 17.35 -8.22
CA ILE A 22 -29.72 16.25 -9.10
C ILE A 22 -29.29 14.97 -8.38
N GLY A 23 -30.07 14.59 -7.36
CA GLY A 23 -30.10 13.20 -6.94
C GLY A 23 -30.70 12.42 -8.10
N CYS A 24 -30.18 11.26 -8.40
CA CYS A 24 -30.80 10.28 -9.29
C CYS A 24 -32.17 9.88 -8.73
N THR A 25 -33.17 10.72 -8.92
CA THR A 25 -34.54 10.37 -8.64
C THR A 25 -35.15 9.81 -9.91
N ASN A 26 -35.62 8.58 -9.85
CA ASN A 26 -36.42 7.94 -10.87
C ASN A 26 -37.54 8.86 -11.29
N TYR A 27 -37.41 9.55 -12.41
CA TYR A 27 -38.46 10.34 -13.02
C TYR A 27 -39.41 9.37 -13.72
N GLN A 28 -40.50 8.98 -13.04
CA GLN A 28 -41.55 8.20 -13.68
C GLN A 28 -42.38 9.14 -14.56
N ILE A 29 -42.34 8.91 -15.86
CA ILE A 29 -43.24 9.55 -16.82
C ILE A 29 -44.65 8.99 -16.57
N PRO A 30 -45.68 9.82 -16.24
CA PRO A 30 -47.04 9.30 -16.05
C PRO A 30 -47.57 8.70 -17.36
N GLY A 31 -47.86 7.41 -17.34
CA GLY A 31 -48.41 6.67 -18.48
C GLY A 31 -47.43 5.80 -19.26
N ALA A 32 -46.13 5.76 -18.91
CA ALA A 32 -45.25 4.70 -19.34
C ALA A 32 -45.58 3.43 -18.55
N GLU A 33 -45.85 2.33 -19.21
CA GLU A 33 -45.80 1.01 -18.57
C GLU A 33 -44.45 0.88 -17.88
N PRO A 34 -44.41 0.36 -16.62
CA PRO A 34 -43.14 0.09 -16.00
C PRO A 34 -42.31 -0.78 -17.00
N PRO A 35 -41.06 -0.42 -17.24
CA PRO A 35 -40.22 -1.26 -18.10
C PRO A 35 -40.36 -2.69 -17.59
N GLN A 36 -40.74 -3.61 -18.49
CA GLN A 36 -40.72 -5.03 -18.16
C GLN A 36 -39.33 -5.32 -17.65
N PRO A 37 -39.16 -6.07 -16.54
CA PRO A 37 -37.85 -6.43 -16.10
C PRO A 37 -37.14 -7.10 -17.27
N GLN A 38 -36.14 -6.43 -17.83
CA GLN A 38 -35.27 -7.03 -18.84
C GLN A 38 -34.61 -8.22 -18.17
N ALA A 39 -34.62 -9.36 -18.86
CA ALA A 39 -33.90 -10.53 -18.40
C ALA A 39 -32.46 -10.12 -18.08
N ASN A 40 -32.01 -10.31 -16.84
CA ASN A 40 -30.64 -10.07 -16.45
C ASN A 40 -29.88 -11.39 -16.52
N LEU A 41 -29.55 -11.82 -17.73
CA LEU A 41 -28.90 -13.12 -17.96
C LEU A 41 -27.49 -13.17 -17.36
N CYS A 42 -26.85 -12.02 -17.13
CA CYS A 42 -25.60 -11.97 -16.37
C CYS A 42 -25.84 -12.44 -14.93
N GLU A 43 -26.87 -11.90 -14.26
CA GLU A 43 -27.25 -12.30 -12.89
C GLU A 43 -27.63 -13.76 -12.84
N ASP A 44 -28.52 -14.21 -13.75
CA ASP A 44 -28.99 -15.59 -13.80
C ASP A 44 -27.86 -16.61 -13.95
N CYS A 45 -26.80 -16.25 -14.67
CA CYS A 45 -25.62 -17.09 -14.85
C CYS A 45 -24.69 -17.02 -13.66
N HIS A 46 -24.35 -15.81 -13.17
CA HIS A 46 -23.36 -15.62 -12.12
C HIS A 46 -23.87 -15.96 -10.70
N THR A 47 -25.17 -16.15 -10.54
CA THR A 47 -25.75 -16.68 -9.29
C THR A 47 -26.06 -18.18 -9.34
N ASP A 48 -25.98 -18.81 -10.52
CA ASP A 48 -26.14 -20.25 -10.70
C ASP A 48 -24.78 -20.96 -10.71
N TYR A 49 -24.41 -21.54 -9.58
CA TYR A 49 -23.11 -22.19 -9.39
C TYR A 49 -22.91 -23.39 -10.31
N ASP A 50 -23.95 -24.19 -10.52
CA ASP A 50 -23.88 -25.38 -11.40
C ASP A 50 -23.67 -24.97 -12.86
N LYS A 51 -24.33 -23.92 -13.29
CA LYS A 51 -24.13 -23.36 -14.64
C LYS A 51 -22.71 -22.82 -14.83
N LEU A 52 -22.16 -22.13 -13.83
CA LEU A 52 -20.78 -21.66 -13.87
C LEU A 52 -19.78 -22.82 -13.99
N ILE A 53 -19.99 -23.92 -13.26
CA ILE A 53 -19.17 -25.15 -13.41
C ILE A 53 -19.29 -25.73 -14.83
N GLU A 54 -20.48 -25.72 -15.42
CA GLU A 54 -20.69 -26.26 -16.77
C GLU A 54 -19.95 -25.46 -17.84
N VAL A 55 -19.93 -24.12 -17.73
CA VAL A 55 -19.42 -23.25 -18.82
C VAL A 55 -18.03 -22.68 -18.56
N HIS A 56 -17.39 -22.99 -17.41
CA HIS A 56 -16.09 -22.44 -17.10
C HIS A 56 -15.01 -22.89 -18.10
N SER A 57 -13.95 -22.07 -18.20
CA SER A 57 -12.72 -22.44 -18.88
C SER A 57 -11.64 -22.62 -17.82
N PRO A 58 -10.95 -23.77 -17.77
CA PRO A 58 -9.86 -24.00 -16.83
C PRO A 58 -8.73 -22.96 -17.00
N ASP A 59 -8.05 -22.66 -15.92
CA ASP A 59 -6.87 -21.83 -15.96
C ASP A 59 -5.78 -22.43 -16.85
N THR A 60 -5.14 -21.62 -17.67
CA THR A 60 -4.05 -22.04 -18.58
C THR A 60 -2.68 -21.96 -17.91
N ALA A 61 -2.58 -21.30 -16.76
CA ALA A 61 -1.36 -21.14 -15.98
C ALA A 61 -1.63 -21.38 -14.50
N PRO A 62 -0.66 -21.88 -13.75
CA PRO A 62 -0.80 -21.97 -12.31
C PRO A 62 -1.00 -20.57 -11.70
N PRO A 63 -1.73 -20.47 -10.57
CA PRO A 63 -1.90 -19.20 -9.88
C PRO A 63 -0.53 -18.63 -9.51
N PRO A 64 -0.37 -17.30 -9.49
CA PRO A 64 0.88 -16.68 -9.09
C PRO A 64 1.21 -17.09 -7.65
N GLY A 65 2.46 -17.52 -7.42
CA GLY A 65 2.93 -17.86 -6.08
C GLY A 65 2.84 -16.64 -5.17
N GLY A 66 2.27 -16.81 -3.97
CA GLY A 66 2.19 -15.76 -2.96
C GLY A 66 3.47 -15.64 -2.15
N CYS A 67 3.75 -14.46 -1.62
CA CYS A 67 4.82 -14.26 -0.65
C CYS A 67 4.44 -14.96 0.67
N GLY A 68 5.27 -15.92 1.09
CA GLY A 68 5.05 -16.65 2.34
C GLY A 68 4.22 -17.93 2.23
N GLY A 69 3.94 -18.41 1.01
CA GLY A 69 3.22 -19.65 0.77
C GLY A 69 2.55 -19.68 -0.60
N GLU A 70 1.88 -20.80 -0.88
CA GLU A 70 1.01 -20.89 -2.05
C GLU A 70 -0.18 -19.95 -1.85
N ALA A 71 -0.46 -19.11 -2.86
CA ALA A 71 -1.69 -18.35 -2.90
C ALA A 71 -2.89 -19.32 -2.87
N PRO A 72 -4.00 -18.99 -2.18
CA PRO A 72 -5.20 -19.80 -2.27
C PRO A 72 -5.60 -19.97 -3.72
N HIS A 73 -5.80 -21.19 -4.15
CA HIS A 73 -6.33 -21.46 -5.48
C HIS A 73 -7.86 -21.47 -5.42
N TYR A 74 -8.46 -20.62 -6.24
CA TYR A 74 -9.90 -20.61 -6.49
C TYR A 74 -10.14 -21.00 -7.94
N GLU A 75 -11.04 -21.94 -8.16
CA GLU A 75 -11.44 -22.30 -9.52
C GLU A 75 -12.06 -21.11 -10.25
N PRO A 76 -12.00 -21.04 -11.58
CA PRO A 76 -12.55 -19.90 -12.33
C PRO A 76 -14.00 -19.59 -12.00
N TYR A 77 -14.83 -20.62 -11.76
CA TYR A 77 -16.23 -20.45 -11.39
C TYR A 77 -16.39 -19.88 -9.95
N ASP A 78 -15.52 -20.26 -9.01
CA ASP A 78 -15.53 -19.69 -7.65
C ASP A 78 -15.16 -18.21 -7.64
N ARG A 79 -14.32 -17.79 -8.58
CA ARG A 79 -13.85 -16.39 -8.64
C ARG A 79 -14.93 -15.42 -9.10
N VAL A 80 -15.95 -15.91 -9.77
CA VAL A 80 -17.01 -15.07 -10.39
C VAL A 80 -18.40 -15.37 -9.83
N TYR A 81 -18.53 -16.32 -8.91
CA TYR A 81 -19.81 -16.67 -8.29
C TYR A 81 -20.30 -15.55 -7.38
N MET A 82 -21.51 -15.07 -7.62
CA MET A 82 -22.11 -13.93 -6.93
C MET A 82 -23.08 -14.31 -5.82
N GLY A 83 -23.29 -15.62 -5.54
CA GLY A 83 -24.25 -16.03 -4.52
C GLY A 83 -23.79 -15.71 -3.09
N GLY A 84 -24.74 -15.76 -2.15
CA GLY A 84 -24.52 -15.55 -0.72
C GLY A 84 -24.89 -14.16 -0.21
N ASP A 85 -24.62 -13.91 1.08
CA ASP A 85 -25.06 -12.71 1.79
C ASP A 85 -24.51 -11.42 1.14
N GLY A 86 -23.29 -11.42 0.67
CA GLY A 86 -22.70 -10.26 0.01
C GLY A 86 -23.38 -9.88 -1.31
N TYR A 87 -24.03 -10.84 -1.98
CA TYR A 87 -24.85 -10.52 -3.13
C TYR A 87 -26.16 -9.84 -2.72
N ASP A 88 -26.75 -10.23 -1.60
CA ASP A 88 -27.92 -9.54 -1.07
C ASP A 88 -27.59 -8.11 -0.65
N ASP A 89 -26.41 -7.87 -0.09
CA ASP A 89 -25.88 -6.54 0.21
C ASP A 89 -25.68 -5.72 -1.07
N PHE A 90 -25.12 -6.33 -2.11
CA PHE A 90 -24.99 -5.69 -3.43
C PHE A 90 -26.33 -5.27 -3.99
N LYS A 91 -27.34 -6.14 -3.96
CA LYS A 91 -28.71 -5.81 -4.41
C LYS A 91 -29.35 -4.66 -3.63
N ALA A 92 -29.00 -4.52 -2.37
CA ALA A 92 -29.49 -3.43 -1.51
C ALA A 92 -28.71 -2.12 -1.74
N SER A 93 -27.59 -2.16 -2.44
CA SER A 93 -26.73 -1.00 -2.69
C SER A 93 -27.15 -0.16 -3.88
N GLY A 94 -26.65 1.09 -3.97
CA GLY A 94 -26.85 1.95 -5.14
C GLY A 94 -26.21 1.39 -6.42
N HIS A 95 -25.19 0.54 -6.29
CA HIS A 95 -24.48 -0.05 -7.42
C HIS A 95 -25.36 -1.03 -8.22
N TYR A 96 -26.26 -1.75 -7.55
CA TYR A 96 -27.21 -2.63 -8.24
C TYR A 96 -28.07 -1.90 -9.29
N GLY A 97 -28.43 -0.65 -8.99
CA GLY A 97 -29.19 0.20 -9.91
C GLY A 97 -28.44 0.62 -11.18
N VAL A 98 -27.11 0.55 -11.16
CA VAL A 98 -26.27 0.82 -12.35
C VAL A 98 -26.36 -0.36 -13.36
N GLY A 99 -26.56 -1.57 -12.85
CA GLY A 99 -26.63 -2.79 -13.63
C GLY A 99 -25.24 -3.33 -14.04
N CYS A 100 -25.18 -4.62 -14.38
CA CYS A 100 -23.94 -5.29 -14.71
C CYS A 100 -23.20 -4.62 -15.88
N THR A 101 -23.92 -4.35 -16.96
CA THR A 101 -23.36 -3.74 -18.17
C THR A 101 -22.97 -2.27 -18.00
N GLY A 102 -23.46 -1.60 -16.96
CA GLY A 102 -23.05 -0.23 -16.68
C GLY A 102 -21.60 -0.08 -16.22
N CYS A 103 -21.04 -1.16 -15.69
CA CYS A 103 -19.61 -1.21 -15.28
C CYS A 103 -18.81 -2.17 -16.17
N HIS A 104 -19.38 -3.32 -16.53
CA HIS A 104 -18.68 -4.37 -17.25
C HIS A 104 -18.83 -4.31 -18.78
N ASN A 105 -19.72 -3.45 -19.30
CA ASN A 105 -20.14 -3.53 -20.69
C ASN A 105 -20.70 -4.94 -21.03
N GLY A 106 -20.44 -5.49 -22.23
CA GLY A 106 -20.93 -6.80 -22.62
C GLY A 106 -22.40 -6.83 -23.00
N ASP A 107 -22.97 -8.03 -23.14
CA ASP A 107 -24.37 -8.22 -23.56
C ASP A 107 -25.19 -8.97 -22.48
N ASN A 108 -26.02 -8.24 -21.78
CA ASN A 108 -26.92 -8.72 -20.72
C ASN A 108 -28.07 -9.63 -21.25
N ASN A 109 -28.28 -9.71 -22.55
CA ASN A 109 -29.34 -10.52 -23.16
C ASN A 109 -28.81 -11.79 -23.84
N ALA A 110 -27.50 -12.02 -23.81
CA ALA A 110 -26.90 -13.18 -24.44
C ALA A 110 -26.94 -14.40 -23.50
N GLU A 111 -27.44 -15.53 -24.01
CA GLU A 111 -27.47 -16.81 -23.27
C GLU A 111 -26.12 -17.53 -23.27
N GLU A 112 -25.30 -17.28 -24.28
CA GLU A 112 -24.01 -17.93 -24.46
C GLU A 112 -22.89 -17.09 -23.84
N LYS A 113 -22.00 -17.74 -23.08
CA LYS A 113 -20.87 -17.10 -22.37
C LYS A 113 -20.06 -16.18 -23.27
N ASP A 114 -19.66 -16.68 -24.45
CA ASP A 114 -18.77 -15.94 -25.35
C ASP A 114 -19.47 -14.70 -25.96
N LEU A 115 -20.79 -14.76 -26.11
CA LEU A 115 -21.58 -13.63 -26.59
C LEU A 115 -21.80 -12.61 -25.49
N ALA A 116 -22.10 -13.05 -24.27
CA ALA A 116 -22.28 -12.19 -23.12
C ALA A 116 -21.01 -11.38 -22.81
N HIS A 117 -19.84 -11.98 -23.01
CA HIS A 117 -18.53 -11.36 -22.75
C HIS A 117 -17.85 -10.86 -24.06
N SER A 118 -18.63 -10.58 -25.09
CA SER A 118 -18.11 -10.09 -26.37
C SER A 118 -18.01 -8.57 -26.43
N GLY A 119 -17.43 -8.07 -27.49
CA GLY A 119 -17.33 -6.63 -27.75
C GLY A 119 -16.30 -5.96 -26.86
N ASP A 120 -16.72 -4.89 -26.22
CA ASP A 120 -15.91 -4.07 -25.30
C ASP A 120 -16.07 -4.49 -23.81
N PHE A 121 -16.39 -5.76 -23.57
CA PHE A 121 -16.52 -6.31 -22.23
C PHE A 121 -15.28 -6.05 -21.37
N ILE A 122 -15.49 -5.57 -20.15
CA ILE A 122 -14.46 -5.25 -19.17
C ILE A 122 -14.56 -6.21 -17.99
N SER A 123 -13.61 -7.13 -17.86
CA SER A 123 -13.56 -8.08 -16.74
C SER A 123 -13.24 -7.41 -15.40
N HIS A 124 -12.44 -6.35 -15.41
CA HIS A 124 -11.98 -5.62 -14.23
C HIS A 124 -12.23 -4.12 -14.36
N PRO A 125 -13.47 -3.63 -14.17
CA PRO A 125 -13.81 -2.21 -14.36
C PRO A 125 -12.97 -1.25 -13.54
N SER A 126 -12.56 -1.65 -12.34
CA SER A 126 -11.74 -0.81 -11.47
C SER A 126 -10.32 -0.54 -11.96
N MET A 127 -9.87 -1.20 -13.03
CA MET A 127 -8.64 -0.83 -13.74
C MET A 127 -8.81 0.47 -14.55
N TYR A 128 -10.04 0.83 -14.86
CA TYR A 128 -10.45 2.04 -15.57
C TYR A 128 -11.27 2.92 -14.61
N PHE A 129 -10.78 3.09 -13.41
CA PHE A 129 -11.55 3.70 -12.31
C PHE A 129 -11.95 5.15 -12.59
N GLU A 130 -11.16 5.91 -13.33
CA GLU A 130 -11.49 7.29 -13.69
C GLU A 130 -12.76 7.34 -14.53
N GLU A 131 -12.92 6.45 -15.50
CA GLU A 131 -14.08 6.38 -16.38
C GLU A 131 -15.24 5.61 -15.74
N GLN A 132 -14.96 4.48 -15.07
CA GLN A 132 -15.98 3.58 -14.59
C GLN A 132 -16.51 3.97 -13.19
N CYS A 133 -15.66 4.47 -12.31
CA CYS A 133 -16.03 4.85 -10.95
C CYS A 133 -16.12 6.36 -10.79
N GLY A 134 -15.25 7.13 -11.44
CA GLY A 134 -15.12 8.57 -11.30
C GLY A 134 -16.36 9.37 -11.67
N SER A 135 -17.23 8.83 -12.56
CA SER A 135 -18.51 9.49 -12.89
C SER A 135 -19.43 9.71 -11.68
N CYS A 136 -19.33 8.88 -10.65
CA CYS A 136 -20.08 8.97 -9.40
C CYS A 136 -19.19 9.26 -8.17
N HIS A 137 -17.94 8.84 -8.21
CA HIS A 137 -16.94 8.97 -7.14
C HIS A 137 -15.76 9.89 -7.56
N GLY A 138 -16.07 11.02 -8.20
CA GLY A 138 -15.10 11.92 -8.83
C GLY A 138 -13.96 12.32 -7.88
N ASP A 139 -14.28 12.88 -6.72
CA ASP A 139 -13.27 13.36 -5.77
C ASP A 139 -12.32 12.22 -5.33
N ILE A 140 -12.88 11.05 -4.98
CA ILE A 140 -12.08 9.88 -4.56
C ILE A 140 -11.27 9.32 -5.73
N SER A 141 -11.82 9.32 -6.94
CA SER A 141 -11.12 8.87 -8.14
C SER A 141 -9.93 9.76 -8.47
N ASP A 142 -10.14 11.08 -8.40
CA ASP A 142 -9.09 12.07 -8.66
C ASP A 142 -7.95 11.94 -7.61
N ASP A 143 -8.31 11.85 -6.33
CA ASP A 143 -7.34 11.68 -5.24
C ASP A 143 -6.57 10.37 -5.36
N PHE A 144 -7.23 9.27 -5.77
CA PHE A 144 -6.60 7.95 -5.90
C PHE A 144 -5.49 7.91 -6.95
N THR A 145 -5.49 8.83 -7.92
CA THR A 145 -4.36 8.96 -8.87
C THR A 145 -3.03 9.22 -8.17
N THR A 146 -3.05 9.84 -6.98
CA THR A 146 -1.87 10.15 -6.16
C THR A 146 -1.67 9.20 -4.99
N SER A 147 -2.58 8.24 -4.78
CA SER A 147 -2.48 7.26 -3.70
C SER A 147 -1.22 6.41 -3.82
N LEU A 148 -0.60 6.12 -2.67
CA LEU A 148 0.50 5.17 -2.59
C LEU A 148 0.09 3.75 -3.03
N HIS A 149 -1.19 3.42 -3.04
CA HIS A 149 -1.73 2.15 -3.49
C HIS A 149 -1.93 2.05 -5.01
N ASN A 150 -2.01 3.16 -5.71
CA ASN A 150 -2.18 3.19 -7.18
C ASN A 150 -0.99 2.61 -7.97
N GLY A 151 0.18 2.51 -7.36
CA GLY A 151 1.38 2.01 -8.04
C GLY A 151 2.10 3.03 -8.92
N THR A 152 1.57 4.23 -9.09
CA THR A 152 2.20 5.28 -9.90
C THR A 152 3.59 5.63 -9.40
N GLY A 153 3.78 5.78 -8.10
CA GLY A 153 5.09 6.06 -7.50
C GLY A 153 6.11 4.94 -7.72
N GLN A 154 5.67 3.68 -7.78
CA GLN A 154 6.58 2.57 -8.08
C GLN A 154 6.93 2.49 -9.57
N LYS A 155 5.96 2.69 -10.47
CA LYS A 155 6.23 2.83 -11.91
C LYS A 155 7.23 3.95 -12.16
N ARG A 156 7.06 5.09 -11.49
CA ARG A 156 7.99 6.21 -11.53
C ARG A 156 9.41 5.79 -11.16
N LYS A 157 9.59 5.13 -10.03
CA LYS A 157 10.93 4.66 -9.61
C LYS A 157 11.57 3.70 -10.60
N VAL A 158 10.80 2.78 -11.16
CA VAL A 158 11.29 1.84 -12.18
C VAL A 158 11.69 2.58 -13.46
N ALA A 159 10.83 3.47 -13.95
CA ALA A 159 11.08 4.27 -15.15
C ALA A 159 12.32 5.18 -14.97
N MET A 160 12.39 5.95 -13.91
CA MET A 160 13.50 6.85 -13.65
C MET A 160 14.83 6.12 -13.46
N ARG A 161 14.85 4.94 -12.85
CA ARG A 161 16.05 4.10 -12.78
C ARG A 161 16.52 3.60 -14.13
N ALA A 162 15.61 3.42 -15.05
CA ALA A 162 15.93 3.12 -16.45
C ALA A 162 16.29 4.37 -17.29
N GLY A 163 16.38 5.54 -16.67
CA GLY A 163 16.76 6.80 -17.33
C GLY A 163 15.61 7.54 -18.00
N LEU A 164 14.36 7.16 -17.73
CA LEU A 164 13.16 7.85 -18.20
C LEU A 164 12.77 8.99 -17.25
N ALA A 165 11.94 9.91 -17.71
CA ALA A 165 11.60 11.12 -16.95
C ALA A 165 10.55 10.87 -15.86
N GLY A 166 9.65 9.92 -16.03
CA GLY A 166 8.59 9.69 -15.05
C GLY A 166 7.70 8.49 -15.36
N PRO A 167 6.63 8.29 -14.57
CA PRO A 167 5.73 7.15 -14.71
C PRO A 167 4.95 7.13 -16.03
N GLU A 168 4.69 8.27 -16.62
CA GLU A 168 4.03 8.42 -17.93
C GLU A 168 4.86 7.87 -19.08
N GLU A 169 6.17 7.69 -18.87
CA GLU A 169 7.06 7.06 -19.85
C GLU A 169 7.31 5.57 -19.57
N PHE A 170 6.64 5.01 -18.55
CA PHE A 170 6.82 3.61 -18.16
C PHE A 170 6.62 2.63 -19.32
N ASP A 171 5.67 2.90 -20.19
CA ASP A 171 5.38 2.05 -21.35
C ASP A 171 6.47 2.11 -22.46
N GLN A 172 7.44 3.01 -22.33
CA GLN A 172 8.62 3.06 -23.19
C GLN A 172 9.74 2.12 -22.74
N LEU A 173 9.59 1.51 -21.56
CA LEU A 173 10.53 0.50 -21.09
C LEU A 173 10.56 -0.71 -22.02
N PRO A 174 11.69 -1.45 -22.08
CA PRO A 174 11.75 -2.72 -22.77
C PRO A 174 10.65 -3.68 -22.27
N ALA A 175 10.08 -4.46 -23.17
CA ALA A 175 8.94 -5.34 -22.88
C ALA A 175 9.18 -6.28 -21.68
N HIS A 176 10.40 -6.79 -21.52
CA HIS A 176 10.76 -7.68 -20.40
C HIS A 176 10.76 -6.94 -19.03
N GLN A 177 11.05 -5.64 -19.01
CA GLN A 177 10.96 -4.84 -17.78
C GLN A 177 9.50 -4.58 -17.40
N ILE A 178 8.67 -4.26 -18.37
CA ILE A 178 7.21 -4.12 -18.17
C ILE A 178 6.62 -5.45 -17.69
N GLU A 179 7.02 -6.56 -18.28
CA GLU A 179 6.59 -7.89 -17.87
C GLU A 179 7.02 -8.20 -16.43
N GLY A 180 8.29 -7.96 -16.08
CA GLY A 180 8.81 -8.14 -14.73
C GLY A 180 8.06 -7.29 -13.70
N TYR A 181 7.79 -6.02 -14.01
CA TYR A 181 6.96 -5.17 -13.17
C TYR A 181 5.55 -5.75 -12.99
N THR A 182 4.90 -6.11 -14.09
CA THR A 182 3.52 -6.62 -14.08
C THR A 182 3.40 -7.90 -13.26
N GLN A 183 4.35 -8.82 -13.39
CA GLN A 183 4.32 -10.09 -12.68
C GLN A 183 4.71 -10.00 -11.20
N LYS A 184 5.56 -9.04 -10.82
CA LYS A 184 6.15 -9.01 -9.48
C LYS A 184 5.70 -7.81 -8.63
N CYS A 185 5.41 -6.68 -9.25
CA CYS A 185 5.09 -5.46 -8.54
C CYS A 185 3.58 -5.14 -8.59
N ALA A 186 3.00 -5.18 -9.78
CA ALA A 186 1.61 -4.80 -10.01
C ALA A 186 0.58 -5.69 -9.28
N ILE A 187 0.96 -6.90 -8.93
CA ILE A 187 0.06 -7.82 -8.16
C ILE A 187 -0.30 -7.32 -6.76
N CYS A 188 0.49 -6.37 -6.22
CA CYS A 188 0.25 -5.73 -4.91
C CYS A 188 -0.18 -4.26 -5.04
N HIS A 189 -0.07 -3.66 -6.23
CA HIS A 189 -0.56 -2.32 -6.50
C HIS A 189 -1.99 -2.39 -7.01
N GLY A 190 -2.89 -1.92 -6.15
CA GLY A 190 -4.30 -2.20 -6.30
C GLY A 190 -5.06 -1.18 -7.13
N THR A 191 -6.28 -1.54 -7.42
CA THR A 191 -7.35 -0.69 -7.91
C THR A 191 -8.45 -0.65 -6.86
N CYS A 192 -9.44 0.22 -7.04
CA CYS A 192 -10.60 0.30 -6.13
C CYS A 192 -11.21 -1.09 -5.86
N GLY A 193 -11.37 -1.90 -6.90
CA GLY A 193 -11.94 -3.25 -6.79
C GLY A 193 -11.12 -4.20 -5.91
N ASN A 194 -9.79 -4.09 -5.92
CA ASN A 194 -8.93 -4.99 -5.14
C ASN A 194 -9.09 -4.83 -3.62
N CYS A 195 -9.59 -3.68 -3.19
CA CYS A 195 -9.91 -3.45 -1.78
C CYS A 195 -11.40 -3.69 -1.50
N HIS A 196 -12.28 -3.23 -2.39
CA HIS A 196 -13.70 -3.11 -2.10
C HIS A 196 -14.58 -4.25 -2.64
N VAL A 197 -14.14 -5.03 -3.63
CA VAL A 197 -14.99 -6.02 -4.32
C VAL A 197 -14.32 -7.38 -4.46
N VAL A 198 -13.06 -7.41 -4.88
CA VAL A 198 -12.36 -8.64 -5.22
C VAL A 198 -11.19 -8.89 -4.29
N ARG A 199 -10.80 -10.13 -4.16
CA ARG A 199 -9.51 -10.48 -3.57
C ARG A 199 -8.38 -10.01 -4.50
N PRO A 200 -7.30 -9.44 -3.97
CA PRO A 200 -6.12 -9.13 -4.78
C PRO A 200 -5.60 -10.40 -5.51
N PRO A 201 -4.99 -10.27 -6.69
CA PRO A 201 -4.45 -11.42 -7.43
C PRO A 201 -3.52 -12.30 -6.59
N ILE A 202 -2.70 -11.70 -5.72
CA ILE A 202 -1.83 -12.43 -4.77
C ILE A 202 -2.60 -13.27 -3.74
N ALA A 203 -3.88 -12.99 -3.55
CA ALA A 203 -4.78 -13.75 -2.67
C ALA A 203 -5.72 -14.68 -3.46
N GLY A 204 -5.38 -15.01 -4.70
CA GLY A 204 -6.16 -15.90 -5.56
C GLY A 204 -7.18 -15.22 -6.47
N GLY A 205 -7.37 -13.89 -6.33
CA GLY A 205 -8.28 -13.13 -7.17
C GLY A 205 -9.77 -13.46 -6.99
N GLY A 206 -10.61 -12.88 -7.81
CA GLY A 206 -12.05 -13.12 -7.83
C GLY A 206 -12.82 -12.41 -6.72
N LEU A 207 -14.13 -12.51 -6.75
CA LEU A 207 -15.04 -11.87 -5.80
C LEU A 207 -14.72 -12.30 -4.36
N SER A 208 -14.62 -11.33 -3.46
CA SER A 208 -14.31 -11.59 -2.05
C SER A 208 -15.55 -11.99 -1.26
N ASP A 209 -16.71 -11.43 -1.61
CA ASP A 209 -17.97 -11.62 -0.91
C ASP A 209 -19.13 -11.30 -1.87
N GLY A 210 -19.49 -12.23 -2.74
CA GLY A 210 -20.67 -12.20 -3.58
C GLY A 210 -20.94 -10.92 -4.38
N HIS A 211 -19.92 -10.19 -4.80
CA HIS A 211 -19.96 -8.88 -5.47
C HIS A 211 -20.36 -7.71 -4.55
N ASN A 212 -20.25 -7.86 -3.24
CA ASN A 212 -20.46 -6.76 -2.33
C ASN A 212 -19.40 -5.65 -2.56
N PHE A 213 -19.85 -4.38 -2.42
CA PHE A 213 -18.96 -3.22 -2.37
C PHE A 213 -18.67 -2.86 -0.92
N ASN A 214 -17.69 -3.54 -0.33
CA ASN A 214 -17.36 -3.40 1.07
C ASN A 214 -16.79 -2.01 1.37
N LYS A 215 -17.56 -1.19 2.10
CA LYS A 215 -17.07 0.11 2.56
C LYS A 215 -15.91 -0.02 3.55
N THR A 216 -15.99 -0.99 4.45
CA THR A 216 -14.91 -1.31 5.38
C THR A 216 -14.22 -2.59 4.93
N VAL A 217 -12.97 -2.46 4.51
CA VAL A 217 -12.20 -3.57 3.99
C VAL A 217 -11.65 -4.46 5.11
N SER A 218 -11.60 -5.76 4.87
CA SER A 218 -11.08 -6.72 5.84
C SER A 218 -9.55 -6.63 5.91
N MET A 219 -9.00 -6.40 7.10
CA MET A 219 -7.57 -6.45 7.34
C MET A 219 -6.97 -7.78 6.88
N GLN A 220 -7.59 -8.92 7.24
CA GLN A 220 -7.08 -10.26 6.95
C GLN A 220 -7.23 -10.66 5.48
N GLN A 221 -8.30 -10.22 4.83
CA GLN A 221 -8.59 -10.62 3.44
C GLN A 221 -8.00 -9.67 2.40
N VAL A 222 -7.75 -8.42 2.77
CA VAL A 222 -7.24 -7.38 1.87
C VAL A 222 -5.86 -6.90 2.30
N CYS A 223 -5.74 -6.15 3.39
CA CYS A 223 -4.48 -5.49 3.76
C CYS A 223 -3.31 -6.48 3.88
N VAL A 224 -3.48 -7.52 4.71
CA VAL A 224 -2.41 -8.50 4.99
C VAL A 224 -2.03 -9.32 3.76
N LYS A 225 -2.90 -9.44 2.76
CA LYS A 225 -2.57 -10.19 1.54
C LYS A 225 -1.47 -9.53 0.72
N CYS A 226 -1.52 -8.21 0.57
CA CYS A 226 -0.47 -7.46 -0.12
C CYS A 226 0.68 -7.09 0.82
N HIS A 227 0.38 -6.77 2.07
CA HIS A 227 1.37 -6.38 3.07
C HIS A 227 2.09 -7.55 3.74
N THR A 228 1.83 -8.80 3.35
CA THR A 228 2.43 -10.03 3.90
C THR A 228 3.95 -9.98 3.93
N SER A 229 4.57 -9.77 2.78
CA SER A 229 6.02 -9.68 2.65
C SER A 229 6.60 -8.33 3.12
N ARG A 230 5.73 -7.38 3.48
CA ARG A 230 6.11 -6.10 4.07
C ARG A 230 5.67 -6.00 5.54
N GLY A 231 5.68 -7.11 6.22
CA GLY A 231 5.46 -7.18 7.64
C GLY A 231 4.07 -7.66 8.07
N GLY A 232 3.11 -7.87 7.17
CA GLY A 232 1.77 -8.28 7.58
C GLY A 232 1.76 -9.57 8.41
N HIS A 233 2.47 -10.61 7.98
CA HIS A 233 2.64 -11.83 8.78
C HIS A 233 3.49 -11.58 10.04
N ALA A 234 4.47 -10.68 9.97
CA ALA A 234 5.27 -10.30 11.13
C ALA A 234 4.43 -9.53 12.15
N TYR A 235 3.55 -8.62 11.72
CA TYR A 235 2.64 -7.88 12.60
C TYR A 235 1.73 -8.82 13.41
N LEU A 236 1.34 -9.93 12.81
CA LEU A 236 0.54 -10.95 13.48
C LEU A 236 1.38 -11.97 14.27
N GLY A 237 2.71 -11.88 14.20
CA GLY A 237 3.63 -12.83 14.86
C GLY A 237 3.61 -14.23 14.25
N VAL A 238 3.19 -14.38 13.01
CA VAL A 238 3.14 -15.67 12.30
C VAL A 238 4.35 -15.91 11.40
N ALA A 239 5.12 -14.88 11.09
CA ALA A 239 6.36 -15.04 10.36
C ALA A 239 7.46 -15.59 11.29
N PRO A 240 8.35 -16.49 10.80
CA PRO A 240 9.41 -17.06 11.62
C PRO A 240 10.27 -15.98 12.28
N GLY A 241 10.50 -16.12 13.59
CA GLY A 241 11.35 -15.19 14.36
C GLY A 241 10.71 -13.86 14.74
N THR A 242 9.43 -13.66 14.42
CA THR A 242 8.70 -12.44 14.80
C THR A 242 7.78 -12.66 16.00
N LYS A 243 7.56 -11.59 16.76
CA LYS A 243 6.53 -11.50 17.81
C LYS A 243 5.37 -10.65 17.27
N PRO A 244 4.12 -10.88 17.71
CA PRO A 244 2.98 -10.07 17.26
C PRO A 244 3.13 -8.62 17.71
N ASP A 245 2.70 -7.70 16.86
CA ASP A 245 2.65 -6.27 17.13
C ASP A 245 1.76 -5.95 18.34
N VAL A 246 2.20 -5.03 19.19
CA VAL A 246 1.49 -4.71 20.43
C VAL A 246 0.15 -4.02 20.20
N HIS A 247 -0.02 -3.28 19.11
CA HIS A 247 -1.27 -2.60 18.79
C HIS A 247 -2.29 -3.57 18.18
N LEU A 248 -1.90 -4.33 17.17
CA LEU A 248 -2.81 -5.24 16.47
C LEU A 248 -3.22 -6.42 17.35
N THR A 249 -2.27 -7.09 17.99
CA THR A 249 -2.55 -8.29 18.76
C THR A 249 -2.73 -8.00 20.25
N GLY A 250 -1.93 -7.11 20.79
CA GLY A 250 -1.99 -6.75 22.22
C GLY A 250 -3.18 -5.88 22.59
N SER A 251 -3.49 -4.89 21.76
CA SER A 251 -4.58 -3.91 21.98
C SER A 251 -5.81 -4.18 21.13
N GLY A 252 -5.73 -5.09 20.14
CA GLY A 252 -6.86 -5.48 19.30
C GLY A 252 -7.21 -4.46 18.22
N TYR A 253 -6.28 -3.59 17.84
CA TYR A 253 -6.48 -2.64 16.75
C TYR A 253 -6.45 -3.31 15.39
N TYR A 254 -7.10 -2.68 14.43
CA TYR A 254 -7.03 -3.02 13.01
C TYR A 254 -6.18 -1.98 12.28
N CYS A 255 -5.80 -2.30 11.04
CA CYS A 255 -5.04 -1.34 10.22
C CYS A 255 -5.78 0.00 10.09
N GLN A 256 -7.10 -0.04 9.95
CA GLN A 256 -7.97 1.14 9.79
C GLN A 256 -8.14 1.98 11.07
N ASP A 257 -7.71 1.51 12.22
CA ASP A 257 -7.72 2.34 13.44
C ASP A 257 -6.61 3.41 13.41
N CYS A 258 -5.61 3.21 12.53
CA CYS A 258 -4.55 4.17 12.28
C CYS A 258 -4.61 4.73 10.84
N HIS A 259 -4.93 3.89 9.86
CA HIS A 259 -4.98 4.24 8.44
C HIS A 259 -6.43 4.46 7.99
N ASP A 260 -6.80 5.70 7.78
CA ASP A 260 -8.16 6.02 7.37
C ASP A 260 -8.38 6.00 5.85
N GLY A 261 -9.63 6.13 5.44
CA GLY A 261 -9.99 6.11 4.01
C GLY A 261 -9.44 7.30 3.24
N HIS A 262 -9.24 8.45 3.89
CA HIS A 262 -8.68 9.63 3.25
C HIS A 262 -7.20 9.39 2.89
N GLU A 263 -6.42 8.90 3.83
CA GLU A 263 -5.03 8.50 3.58
C GLU A 263 -4.92 7.44 2.47
N LEU A 264 -5.76 6.39 2.57
CA LEU A 264 -5.67 5.25 1.64
C LEU A 264 -6.06 5.62 0.20
N HIS A 265 -6.97 6.56 0.02
CA HIS A 265 -7.36 7.02 -1.31
C HIS A 265 -6.41 8.08 -1.90
N GLY A 266 -5.55 8.69 -1.08
CA GLY A 266 -4.71 9.80 -1.52
C GLY A 266 -5.35 11.15 -1.20
N ASN A 267 -4.60 12.22 -1.41
CA ASN A 267 -5.01 13.59 -1.11
C ASN A 267 -4.84 14.54 -2.30
N GLY A 268 -4.72 14.01 -3.51
CA GLY A 268 -4.51 14.78 -4.73
C GLY A 268 -3.11 15.40 -4.85
N GLN A 269 -2.18 15.13 -3.90
CA GLN A 269 -0.83 15.65 -3.93
C GLN A 269 0.16 14.52 -4.24
N PRO A 270 0.77 14.49 -5.41
CA PRO A 270 1.77 13.50 -5.74
C PRO A 270 3.03 13.69 -4.89
N VAL A 271 3.61 12.58 -4.42
CA VAL A 271 4.86 12.57 -3.68
C VAL A 271 5.92 11.74 -4.39
N ASP A 272 7.18 12.14 -4.26
CA ASP A 272 8.32 11.43 -4.83
C ASP A 272 8.72 10.24 -3.96
N GLN A 273 8.60 10.41 -2.66
CA GLN A 273 8.93 9.39 -1.67
C GLN A 273 7.77 9.21 -0.71
N ARG A 274 7.56 7.97 -0.25
CA ARG A 274 6.47 7.64 0.67
C ARG A 274 6.47 8.51 1.94
N TYR A 275 7.64 8.82 2.47
CA TYR A 275 7.78 9.61 3.71
C TYR A 275 7.43 11.10 3.56
N GLU A 276 7.27 11.57 2.33
CA GLU A 276 6.78 12.92 2.03
C GLU A 276 5.25 13.01 2.14
N TYR A 277 4.57 11.87 2.18
CA TYR A 277 3.11 11.85 2.36
C TYR A 277 2.76 12.23 3.80
N THR A 278 2.09 13.35 3.96
CA THR A 278 1.88 13.99 5.28
C THR A 278 0.76 13.37 6.10
N GLU A 279 -0.14 12.63 5.46
CA GLU A 279 -1.31 12.00 6.10
C GLU A 279 -0.98 10.68 6.81
N LEU A 280 0.28 10.19 6.71
CA LEU A 280 0.67 8.96 7.38
C LEU A 280 0.57 9.10 8.90
N PRO A 281 0.01 8.09 9.62
CA PRO A 281 -0.06 8.09 11.07
C PRO A 281 1.32 8.24 11.71
N LYS A 282 1.37 8.96 12.83
CA LYS A 282 2.59 9.20 13.59
C LYS A 282 2.46 8.59 14.99
N CYS A 283 3.57 8.13 15.54
CA CYS A 283 3.60 7.63 16.92
C CYS A 283 3.10 8.70 17.90
N GLU A 284 3.47 9.94 17.67
CA GLU A 284 3.19 11.10 18.50
C GLU A 284 1.69 11.46 18.54
N ASP A 285 0.90 11.01 17.57
CA ASP A 285 -0.57 11.23 17.55
C ASP A 285 -1.24 10.56 18.76
N CYS A 286 -0.66 9.43 19.23
CA CYS A 286 -1.14 8.71 20.41
C CYS A 286 -0.15 8.72 21.57
N HIS A 287 1.15 8.90 21.31
CA HIS A 287 2.24 8.83 22.30
C HIS A 287 2.93 10.17 22.56
N GLY A 288 2.42 11.26 22.01
CA GLY A 288 2.86 12.62 22.33
C GLY A 288 2.56 13.03 23.79
N GLU A 289 3.11 14.14 24.24
CA GLU A 289 3.03 14.61 25.62
C GLU A 289 1.58 14.73 26.15
N ASP A 290 0.69 15.27 25.32
CA ASP A 290 -0.72 15.51 25.67
C ASP A 290 -1.68 14.44 25.08
N ALA A 291 -1.14 13.36 24.53
CA ALA A 291 -1.92 12.34 23.83
C ALA A 291 -2.52 11.29 24.79
N ALA A 292 -3.30 10.36 24.26
CA ALA A 292 -4.02 9.36 25.05
C ALA A 292 -3.09 8.37 25.80
N HIS A 293 -1.93 8.10 25.25
CA HIS A 293 -0.93 7.15 25.77
C HIS A 293 0.46 7.79 25.77
N PRO A 294 0.68 8.86 26.56
CA PRO A 294 1.92 9.61 26.49
C PRO A 294 3.14 8.73 26.80
N MET A 295 4.21 8.97 26.06
CA MET A 295 5.53 8.42 26.37
C MET A 295 5.97 8.93 27.74
N ASP A 296 6.52 8.06 28.59
CA ASP A 296 7.11 8.48 29.85
C ASP A 296 8.49 9.12 29.60
N PRO A 297 8.62 10.45 29.73
CA PRO A 297 9.88 11.14 29.43
C PRO A 297 10.93 10.91 30.52
N ASP A 298 10.52 10.49 31.73
CA ASP A 298 11.41 10.27 32.85
C ASP A 298 12.08 8.90 32.81
N LEU A 299 11.64 8.00 31.92
CA LEU A 299 12.36 6.76 31.66
C LEU A 299 13.76 7.09 31.14
N ASN A 300 14.76 6.53 31.79
CA ASN A 300 16.17 6.80 31.51
C ASN A 300 16.55 6.64 30.02
N TYR A 301 15.89 5.73 29.33
CA TYR A 301 16.14 5.51 27.89
C TYR A 301 15.56 6.63 27.03
N HIS A 302 14.35 7.08 27.32
CA HIS A 302 13.71 8.18 26.59
C HIS A 302 14.44 9.49 26.85
N SER A 303 14.75 9.79 28.11
CA SER A 303 15.46 11.03 28.47
C SER A 303 16.86 11.16 27.85
N VAL A 304 17.46 10.06 27.42
CA VAL A 304 18.82 10.05 26.82
C VAL A 304 18.78 9.98 25.30
N HIS A 305 17.76 9.34 24.70
CA HIS A 305 17.80 8.97 23.29
C HIS A 305 16.66 9.54 22.44
N ALA A 306 15.55 10.00 23.05
CA ALA A 306 14.36 10.39 22.28
C ALA A 306 14.60 11.57 21.35
N ASP A 307 15.53 12.46 21.70
CA ASP A 307 15.89 13.60 20.84
C ASP A 307 16.80 13.20 19.66
N ASP A 308 17.54 12.10 19.80
CA ASP A 308 18.50 11.65 18.78
C ASP A 308 17.98 10.56 17.87
N PHE A 309 17.09 9.69 18.38
CA PHE A 309 16.64 8.50 17.67
C PHE A 309 15.14 8.52 17.43
N GLN A 310 14.74 8.18 16.24
CA GLN A 310 13.31 7.95 15.95
C GLN A 310 12.79 6.73 16.70
N CYS A 311 11.52 6.76 17.11
CA CYS A 311 10.86 5.72 17.92
C CYS A 311 11.07 4.31 17.36
N GLN A 312 11.02 4.18 16.05
CA GLN A 312 11.17 2.91 15.35
C GLN A 312 12.55 2.28 15.53
N VAL A 313 13.60 3.06 15.79
CA VAL A 313 14.94 2.51 16.03
C VAL A 313 14.96 1.57 17.24
N CYS A 314 14.18 1.89 18.27
CA CYS A 314 14.07 1.10 19.48
C CYS A 314 12.89 0.12 19.46
N HIS A 315 11.75 0.54 18.92
CA HIS A 315 10.47 -0.16 19.09
C HIS A 315 10.02 -1.00 17.91
N SER A 316 10.61 -0.85 16.72
CA SER A 316 10.29 -1.72 15.59
C SER A 316 11.11 -2.99 15.60
N GLN A 317 10.46 -4.14 15.53
CA GLN A 317 11.17 -5.38 15.21
C GLN A 317 11.43 -5.48 13.70
N ASP A 318 12.52 -6.14 13.36
CA ASP A 318 12.84 -6.42 11.98
C ASP A 318 11.90 -7.49 11.41
N TYR A 319 11.62 -7.39 10.12
CA TYR A 319 10.76 -8.33 9.40
C TYR A 319 11.20 -8.44 7.93
N ASN A 320 10.69 -9.43 7.22
CA ASN A 320 11.09 -9.68 5.85
C ASN A 320 10.88 -8.45 4.95
N ASN A 321 11.93 -8.10 4.21
CA ASN A 321 11.94 -7.02 3.24
C ASN A 321 11.81 -7.58 1.82
N CYS A 322 10.78 -7.17 1.08
CA CYS A 322 10.53 -7.61 -0.29
C CYS A 322 11.67 -7.31 -1.26
N GLY A 323 12.43 -6.26 -0.99
CA GLY A 323 13.46 -5.76 -1.90
C GLY A 323 14.54 -6.79 -2.24
N GLU A 324 14.78 -7.76 -1.39
CA GLU A 324 15.79 -8.78 -1.61
C GLU A 324 15.22 -10.13 -2.07
N CYS A 325 14.00 -10.48 -1.66
CA CYS A 325 13.40 -11.75 -2.05
C CYS A 325 13.04 -11.85 -3.53
N HIS A 326 12.69 -10.75 -4.15
CA HIS A 326 12.15 -10.79 -5.51
C HIS A 326 13.19 -10.63 -6.61
N ILE A 327 14.47 -10.53 -6.25
CA ILE A 327 15.36 -9.87 -7.15
C ILE A 327 16.72 -10.56 -7.31
N LYS A 328 16.94 -11.74 -6.80
CA LYS A 328 18.19 -12.46 -7.02
C LYS A 328 17.98 -13.63 -7.98
N ASP A 329 18.59 -13.56 -9.16
CA ASP A 329 18.67 -14.62 -10.17
C ASP A 329 17.33 -15.23 -10.62
N GLY A 330 16.24 -14.44 -10.62
CA GLY A 330 14.91 -14.95 -10.97
C GLY A 330 14.35 -15.95 -9.96
N HIS A 331 15.01 -16.14 -8.84
CA HIS A 331 14.59 -17.00 -7.73
C HIS A 331 14.49 -16.20 -6.45
N ALA A 332 13.35 -16.33 -5.74
CA ALA A 332 13.25 -15.89 -4.37
C ALA A 332 14.19 -16.78 -3.52
N GLU A 333 15.31 -16.27 -3.09
CA GLU A 333 16.05 -16.91 -2.01
C GLU A 333 15.33 -16.60 -0.71
N TYR A 334 14.75 -17.62 -0.11
CA TYR A 334 14.13 -17.55 1.21
C TYR A 334 15.22 -17.47 2.28
N GLY A 335 15.56 -16.27 2.68
CA GLY A 335 16.38 -16.00 3.85
C GLY A 335 15.71 -14.94 4.73
N PRO A 336 16.11 -14.78 5.99
CA PRO A 336 15.63 -13.67 6.81
C PRO A 336 16.25 -12.37 6.28
N TYR A 337 15.59 -11.77 5.29
CA TYR A 337 16.01 -10.53 4.65
C TYR A 337 15.60 -9.34 5.50
N MET A 338 16.21 -9.26 6.66
CA MET A 338 16.01 -8.17 7.61
C MET A 338 17.15 -7.17 7.44
N ASP A 339 17.21 -6.51 6.30
CA ASP A 339 18.26 -5.53 6.03
C ASP A 339 17.80 -4.12 6.45
N TYR A 340 17.49 -3.99 7.73
CA TYR A 340 17.24 -2.71 8.38
C TYR A 340 18.51 -2.27 9.08
N LYS A 341 18.88 -1.02 8.87
CA LYS A 341 20.07 -0.41 9.46
C LYS A 341 19.72 0.88 10.19
N ILE A 342 20.43 1.14 11.27
CA ILE A 342 20.45 2.46 11.90
C ILE A 342 21.37 3.32 11.04
N ALA A 343 20.86 4.45 10.58
CA ALA A 343 21.52 5.34 9.65
C ALA A 343 21.31 6.81 10.04
N LEU A 344 22.03 7.70 9.43
CA LEU A 344 21.76 9.13 9.57
C LEU A 344 20.39 9.48 9.02
N ASN A 345 19.70 10.37 9.71
CA ASN A 345 18.47 10.95 9.23
C ASN A 345 18.79 11.99 8.14
N THR A 346 18.47 11.68 6.91
CA THR A 346 18.69 12.57 5.76
C THR A 346 17.48 13.44 5.43
N ILE A 347 16.43 13.37 6.25
CA ILE A 347 15.18 14.12 6.06
C ILE A 347 14.75 14.87 7.34
N PRO A 348 15.67 15.64 7.99
CA PRO A 348 15.39 16.28 9.27
C PRO A 348 14.24 17.31 9.20
N ASP A 349 13.96 17.85 8.03
CA ASP A 349 12.83 18.78 7.82
C ASP A 349 11.45 18.06 7.89
N LEU A 350 11.43 16.75 7.73
CA LEU A 350 10.22 15.94 7.71
C LEU A 350 10.09 15.03 8.94
N LYS A 351 11.22 14.64 9.53
CA LYS A 351 11.28 13.69 10.65
C LYS A 351 12.38 14.09 11.62
N ASP A 352 12.02 14.21 12.88
CA ASP A 352 12.93 14.55 13.96
C ASP A 352 13.98 13.44 14.22
N GLY A 353 15.02 13.78 14.99
CA GLY A 353 16.10 12.90 15.37
C GLY A 353 17.27 12.89 14.39
N ASN A 354 18.45 12.54 14.91
CA ASN A 354 19.69 12.44 14.14
C ASN A 354 19.83 11.08 13.45
N PHE A 355 19.22 10.03 14.02
CA PHE A 355 19.29 8.67 13.54
C PHE A 355 17.90 8.10 13.25
N ALA A 356 17.81 7.38 12.15
CA ALA A 356 16.60 6.76 11.67
C ALA A 356 16.85 5.31 11.26
N LEU A 357 15.79 4.54 11.06
CA LEU A 357 15.88 3.28 10.36
C LEU A 357 15.81 3.50 8.85
N VAL A 358 16.73 2.87 8.16
CA VAL A 358 16.70 2.71 6.70
C VAL A 358 16.59 1.23 6.35
N ARG A 359 16.06 0.95 5.18
CA ARG A 359 16.06 -0.39 4.62
C ARG A 359 16.49 -0.33 3.16
N ARG A 360 17.00 -1.44 2.65
CA ARG A 360 17.22 -1.58 1.22
C ARG A 360 15.87 -1.63 0.50
N THR A 361 15.62 -0.66 -0.36
CA THR A 361 14.32 -0.50 -1.06
C THR A 361 14.32 -1.03 -2.48
N LEU A 362 15.50 -1.21 -3.06
CA LEU A 362 15.68 -1.77 -4.38
C LEU A 362 16.89 -2.69 -4.39
N GLY A 363 16.69 -3.82 -5.01
CA GLY A 363 17.74 -4.76 -5.22
C GLY A 363 18.75 -4.33 -6.28
N HIS A 364 19.79 -5.11 -6.35
CA HIS A 364 20.86 -4.98 -7.33
C HIS A 364 20.31 -5.11 -8.77
N PRO A 365 20.88 -4.44 -9.79
CA PRO A 365 20.49 -4.64 -11.18
C PRO A 365 20.46 -6.09 -11.62
N ASP A 366 21.42 -6.91 -11.17
CA ASP A 366 21.52 -8.34 -11.48
C ASP A 366 20.28 -9.15 -11.08
N ASN A 367 19.47 -8.59 -10.25
CA ASN A 367 18.26 -9.20 -9.74
C ASN A 367 17.14 -9.37 -10.77
N TRP A 368 17.26 -8.72 -11.90
CA TRP A 368 16.27 -8.77 -12.99
C TRP A 368 16.73 -9.64 -14.16
N VAL A 369 17.89 -10.30 -14.05
CA VAL A 369 18.47 -11.12 -15.12
C VAL A 369 17.51 -12.22 -15.62
N GLY A 370 16.62 -12.72 -14.77
CA GLY A 370 15.60 -13.70 -15.17
C GLY A 370 14.50 -13.15 -16.11
N TYR A 371 14.46 -11.83 -16.34
CA TYR A 371 13.43 -11.17 -17.17
C TYR A 371 13.96 -10.65 -18.50
N GLY A 372 15.20 -10.89 -18.83
CA GLY A 372 15.83 -10.48 -20.10
C GLY A 372 17.28 -10.07 -19.93
N GLU A 373 17.98 -9.97 -21.03
CA GLU A 373 19.35 -9.51 -21.03
C GLU A 373 19.42 -8.02 -20.73
N ASP A 374 20.35 -7.63 -19.87
CA ASP A 374 20.78 -6.25 -19.60
C ASP A 374 19.71 -5.27 -19.12
N LEU A 375 19.35 -5.37 -17.83
CA LEU A 375 18.74 -4.27 -17.13
C LEU A 375 19.82 -3.26 -16.74
N GLU A 376 20.12 -2.35 -17.61
CA GLU A 376 20.92 -1.19 -17.26
C GLU A 376 20.06 -0.18 -16.48
N TYR A 377 20.12 -0.29 -15.17
CA TYR A 377 19.68 0.83 -14.33
C TYR A 377 20.80 1.85 -14.26
N SER A 378 20.56 3.05 -14.76
CA SER A 378 21.60 4.06 -14.92
C SER A 378 21.61 5.17 -13.85
N ASN A 379 20.51 5.35 -13.11
CA ASN A 379 20.35 6.51 -12.20
C ASN A 379 20.47 6.14 -10.72
N PHE A 380 21.50 5.38 -10.35
CA PHE A 380 21.73 5.05 -8.95
C PHE A 380 22.17 6.25 -8.09
N ALA A 381 22.71 7.30 -8.71
CA ALA A 381 23.06 8.53 -8.03
C ALA A 381 21.86 9.28 -7.47
N GLU A 382 20.72 9.22 -8.16
CA GLU A 382 19.50 9.94 -7.77
C GLU A 382 18.59 9.12 -6.87
N PHE A 383 18.73 7.79 -6.87
CA PHE A 383 17.85 6.88 -6.14
C PHE A 383 18.64 5.98 -5.20
N PRO A 384 18.75 6.35 -3.92
CA PRO A 384 19.41 5.51 -2.93
C PRO A 384 18.80 4.11 -2.88
N THR A 385 19.66 3.10 -2.74
CA THR A 385 19.23 1.71 -2.53
C THR A 385 18.77 1.47 -1.11
N TYR A 386 19.39 2.14 -0.13
CA TYR A 386 18.84 2.29 1.21
C TYR A 386 18.05 3.57 1.29
N ASN A 387 16.89 3.53 1.91
CA ASN A 387 16.03 4.68 2.06
C ASN A 387 15.35 4.68 3.43
N TYR A 388 14.96 5.86 3.89
CA TYR A 388 14.22 6.04 5.12
C TYR A 388 13.00 5.10 5.16
N THR A 389 12.79 4.51 6.32
CA THR A 389 11.63 3.66 6.58
C THR A 389 11.12 3.86 8.00
N SER A 390 9.80 3.77 8.14
CA SER A 390 9.12 3.76 9.43
C SER A 390 8.43 2.40 9.60
N PRO A 391 9.18 1.33 9.89
CA PRO A 391 8.58 0.04 10.15
C PRO A 391 7.77 0.15 11.44
N HIS A 392 6.53 -0.31 11.38
CA HIS A 392 5.61 -0.23 12.51
C HIS A 392 5.13 -1.60 12.98
N ASN A 393 6.00 -2.60 12.88
CA ASN A 393 5.83 -3.87 13.57
C ASN A 393 6.37 -3.69 14.99
N ILE A 394 5.53 -3.13 15.87
CA ILE A 394 5.94 -2.52 17.12
C ILE A 394 5.92 -3.49 18.29
N LEU A 395 7.01 -3.49 19.03
CA LEU A 395 7.17 -4.17 20.30
C LEU A 395 7.58 -3.16 21.39
N ARG A 396 7.22 -3.46 22.60
CA ARG A 396 7.74 -2.70 23.75
C ARG A 396 9.25 -2.82 23.86
N GLU A 397 9.78 -4.02 23.60
CA GLU A 397 11.20 -4.35 23.60
C GLU A 397 11.51 -5.19 22.36
N THR A 398 12.55 -4.81 21.63
CA THR A 398 13.05 -5.49 20.43
C THR A 398 14.40 -6.14 20.70
N SER A 399 14.97 -6.84 19.74
CA SER A 399 16.33 -7.41 19.86
C SER A 399 17.42 -6.39 20.17
N ARG A 400 17.16 -5.11 19.88
CA ARG A 400 18.07 -4.00 20.17
C ARG A 400 17.92 -3.49 21.62
N THR A 401 16.77 -3.70 22.23
CA THR A 401 16.42 -3.13 23.55
C THR A 401 16.12 -4.17 24.62
N ASP A 402 15.83 -5.42 24.26
CA ASP A 402 15.61 -6.56 25.14
C ASP A 402 16.99 -7.08 25.63
N VAL A 403 17.38 -6.74 26.82
CA VAL A 403 18.67 -7.13 27.43
C VAL A 403 18.48 -8.15 28.54
N GLU A 404 19.44 -9.05 28.70
CA GLU A 404 19.44 -10.03 29.78
C GLU A 404 19.46 -9.36 31.16
N ASP A 405 18.89 -10.01 32.14
CA ASP A 405 18.86 -9.52 33.54
C ASP A 405 20.27 -9.18 34.01
N GLY A 406 20.46 -7.92 34.39
CA GLY A 406 21.73 -7.39 34.89
C GLY A 406 22.71 -6.92 33.83
N ALA A 407 22.35 -7.04 32.55
CA ALA A 407 23.13 -6.44 31.46
C ALA A 407 22.83 -4.93 31.32
N SER A 408 23.74 -4.21 30.71
CA SER A 408 23.52 -2.81 30.35
C SER A 408 22.60 -2.71 29.16
N CYS A 409 21.67 -1.75 29.15
CA CYS A 409 20.83 -1.43 27.98
C CYS A 409 21.65 -1.16 26.72
N SER A 410 22.89 -0.69 26.88
CA SER A 410 23.83 -0.49 25.76
C SER A 410 24.36 -1.79 25.14
N SER A 411 24.17 -2.95 25.77
CA SER A 411 24.81 -4.19 25.32
C SER A 411 24.34 -4.67 23.95
N ASN A 412 23.12 -4.37 23.57
CA ASN A 412 22.51 -4.86 22.31
C ASN A 412 22.41 -3.80 21.21
N CYS A 413 22.80 -2.55 21.49
CA CYS A 413 22.71 -1.47 20.51
C CYS A 413 24.02 -0.71 20.32
N HIS A 414 24.70 -0.33 21.42
CA HIS A 414 25.94 0.43 21.30
C HIS A 414 27.06 -0.42 20.69
N ILE A 415 27.84 0.17 19.79
CA ILE A 415 29.04 -0.46 19.27
C ILE A 415 30.05 -0.54 20.39
N ARG A 416 30.66 -1.70 20.53
CA ARG A 416 31.71 -1.96 21.53
C ARG A 416 32.90 -2.61 20.86
N ASN A 417 34.10 -2.16 21.20
CA ASN A 417 35.32 -2.81 20.76
C ASN A 417 35.74 -3.87 21.81
N GLU A 418 35.65 -5.13 21.46
CA GLU A 418 36.04 -6.26 22.28
C GLU A 418 37.25 -6.99 21.64
N GLY A 419 38.44 -6.60 22.06
CA GLY A 419 39.67 -7.23 21.55
C GLY A 419 39.92 -7.01 20.06
N GLY A 420 39.53 -5.87 19.53
CA GLY A 420 39.65 -5.52 18.10
C GLY A 420 38.42 -5.89 17.25
N THR A 421 37.41 -6.53 17.84
CA THR A 421 36.17 -6.85 17.16
C THR A 421 35.10 -5.86 17.57
N LEU A 422 34.45 -5.23 16.60
CA LEU A 422 33.34 -4.33 16.85
C LEU A 422 32.03 -5.12 16.98
N ILE A 423 31.49 -5.18 18.17
CA ILE A 423 30.20 -5.81 18.47
C ILE A 423 29.08 -4.82 18.18
N ASN A 424 27.95 -5.28 17.65
CA ASN A 424 26.78 -4.51 17.22
C ASN A 424 27.03 -3.52 16.06
N SER A 425 28.19 -3.55 15.43
CA SER A 425 28.49 -2.69 14.29
C SER A 425 27.58 -2.99 13.08
N GLU A 426 27.11 -4.24 12.96
CA GLU A 426 26.21 -4.71 11.90
C GLU A 426 24.81 -4.07 11.95
N LEU A 427 24.42 -3.48 13.06
CA LEU A 427 23.14 -2.75 13.20
C LEU A 427 23.15 -1.44 12.43
N TYR A 428 24.32 -0.90 12.11
CA TYR A 428 24.49 0.42 11.54
C TYR A 428 24.86 0.35 10.06
N LEU A 429 24.48 1.37 9.31
CA LEU A 429 24.84 1.48 7.90
C LEU A 429 26.20 2.15 7.75
N TRP A 430 27.18 1.39 7.32
CA TRP A 430 28.53 1.85 7.07
C TRP A 430 28.81 2.05 5.59
N ARG A 431 29.68 2.99 5.25
CA ARG A 431 30.13 3.21 3.89
C ARG A 431 30.75 1.97 3.27
N ASP A 432 31.52 1.21 4.06
CA ASP A 432 32.14 -0.04 3.63
C ASP A 432 31.15 -1.19 3.42
N SER A 433 29.90 -1.05 3.91
CA SER A 433 28.81 -2.01 3.65
C SER A 433 28.14 -1.80 2.29
N LEU A 434 28.41 -0.67 1.63
CA LEU A 434 27.82 -0.31 0.36
C LEU A 434 28.67 -0.78 -0.80
N LEU A 435 28.01 -1.22 -1.86
CA LEU A 435 28.69 -1.49 -3.12
C LEU A 435 29.12 -0.15 -3.76
N THR A 436 30.19 -0.19 -4.57
CA THR A 436 30.78 1.02 -5.13
C THR A 436 29.76 1.89 -5.89
N TRP A 437 28.83 1.27 -6.60
CA TRP A 437 27.79 1.96 -7.35
C TRP A 437 26.67 2.52 -6.48
N GLU A 438 26.54 2.06 -5.21
CA GLU A 438 25.54 2.59 -4.25
C GLU A 438 26.02 3.86 -3.55
N LEU A 439 27.35 4.09 -3.52
CA LEU A 439 27.96 5.13 -2.68
C LEU A 439 27.50 6.55 -3.00
N GLU A 440 27.19 6.84 -4.25
CA GLU A 440 26.83 8.19 -4.68
C GLU A 440 25.50 8.65 -4.06
N ALA A 441 24.47 7.82 -4.14
CA ALA A 441 23.15 8.18 -3.61
C ALA A 441 22.93 7.76 -2.15
N THR A 442 23.56 6.66 -1.73
CA THR A 442 23.32 6.06 -0.40
C THR A 442 24.36 6.51 0.64
N GLY A 443 25.51 7.01 0.21
CA GLY A 443 26.60 7.39 1.11
C GLY A 443 26.24 8.46 2.15
N ALA A 444 25.24 9.30 1.90
CA ALA A 444 24.76 10.29 2.86
C ALA A 444 24.02 9.70 4.06
N TYR A 445 23.57 8.44 3.97
CA TYR A 445 22.88 7.73 5.05
C TYR A 445 23.85 7.03 6.01
N THR A 446 25.13 6.91 5.67
CA THR A 446 26.12 6.16 6.46
C THR A 446 26.50 6.89 7.74
N VAL A 447 26.73 6.13 8.81
CA VAL A 447 27.04 6.68 10.15
C VAL A 447 28.53 7.00 10.34
N ASP A 448 29.34 6.84 9.30
CA ASP A 448 30.79 7.06 9.37
C ASP A 448 31.15 8.47 9.85
N GLY A 449 31.86 8.56 10.97
CA GLY A 449 32.29 9.81 11.56
C GLY A 449 31.27 10.52 12.46
N GLU A 450 30.03 10.04 12.50
CA GLU A 450 28.93 10.70 13.26
C GLU A 450 28.63 10.00 14.59
N LEU A 451 29.16 8.78 14.79
CA LEU A 451 29.00 8.07 16.05
C LEU A 451 30.02 8.55 17.07
N PRO A 452 29.68 8.52 18.37
CA PRO A 452 30.60 8.95 19.43
C PRO A 452 31.93 8.20 19.41
N SER A 453 33.05 8.88 19.38
CA SER A 453 34.38 8.27 19.26
C SER A 453 34.69 7.29 20.40
N TYR A 454 34.18 7.54 21.61
CA TYR A 454 34.39 6.66 22.76
C TYR A 454 33.72 5.27 22.63
N TRP A 455 32.84 5.07 21.64
CA TRP A 455 32.25 3.76 21.36
C TRP A 455 33.28 2.79 20.75
N PHE A 456 34.35 3.33 20.18
CA PHE A 456 35.39 2.54 19.50
C PHE A 456 36.62 2.32 20.37
N ASP A 457 36.67 2.90 21.56
CA ASP A 457 37.78 2.70 22.49
C ASP A 457 37.72 1.30 23.11
N GLU A 458 38.88 0.61 23.18
CA GLU A 458 38.98 -0.67 23.88
C GLU A 458 38.63 -0.47 25.36
N LYS A 459 37.74 -1.28 25.88
CA LYS A 459 37.38 -1.32 27.29
C LYS A 459 38.22 -2.31 28.04
#